data_382032d9a373a1eb1a1521c9d9d982c0
#
_entry.id   382032d9a373a1eb1a1521c9d9d982c0
#
_cell.length_a   1.000
_cell.length_b   1.000
_cell.length_c   1.000
_cell.angle_alpha   90.00
_cell.angle_beta   90.00
_cell.angle_gamma   90.00
#
_symmetry.space_group_name_H-M   'P 1'
#
loop_
_entity.id
_entity.type
_entity.pdbx_description
1 polymer ?
#
loop_
_entity_poly.entity_id
_entity_poly.type
_entity_poly.pdbx_seq_one_letter_code
_entity_poly.pdbx_strand_id
1 'polypeptide(L)'
;MALAGRMRSIIPHFNQLLKSESQTQRTALLRSLLCPTNSVVSRNYSTASTKNEEKVKVPLALFGGSGNYASALYLAAVKANVLDKVETELLDLVAASQRSATFSQFTRDLSVPADTRVKAINDISAAAKFSEVIKNFLVVLAENGRLRYIDSIAKRFLELTMAHRGEVKAIVTTVIPLPPEEEKELKETLQDIIGQGKKVKLEQKIDPSILGGLVVEFGEKVFDMSIKTRARQMERFLREPANLDSL
;
A
#
# COMPACT_ATOMS: atom_id res chain seq x y z
N MET A 1 -36.79 -50.01 -5.38
CA MET A 1 -36.03 -50.20 -6.64
C MET A 1 -36.74 -49.67 -7.91
N ALA A 2 -37.55 -48.60 -7.86
CA ALA A 2 -38.29 -48.10 -9.01
C ALA A 2 -37.84 -46.69 -9.51
N LEU A 3 -36.90 -46.07 -8.86
CA LEU A 3 -36.40 -44.72 -9.23
C LEU A 3 -35.13 -44.72 -10.10
N ALA A 4 -34.39 -45.83 -10.13
CA ALA A 4 -33.13 -45.91 -10.92
C ALA A 4 -33.37 -46.17 -12.42
N GLY A 5 -34.56 -46.64 -12.82
CA GLY A 5 -34.91 -46.96 -14.22
C GLY A 5 -35.31 -45.72 -15.05
N ARG A 6 -35.81 -44.64 -14.41
CA ARG A 6 -36.28 -43.45 -15.13
C ARG A 6 -35.19 -42.45 -15.53
N MET A 7 -34.05 -42.55 -14.85
CA MET A 7 -32.92 -41.65 -15.21
C MET A 7 -32.11 -42.10 -16.43
N ARG A 8 -32.17 -43.39 -16.78
CA ARG A 8 -31.39 -43.91 -17.93
C ARG A 8 -32.00 -43.56 -19.30
N SER A 9 -33.30 -43.22 -19.35
CA SER A 9 -33.95 -42.90 -20.63
C SER A 9 -33.82 -41.42 -21.05
N ILE A 10 -33.39 -40.54 -20.16
CA ILE A 10 -33.28 -39.10 -20.41
C ILE A 10 -31.89 -38.67 -20.93
N ILE A 11 -30.87 -39.48 -20.62
CA ILE A 11 -29.46 -39.17 -20.98
C ILE A 11 -29.20 -39.15 -22.50
N PRO A 12 -29.76 -40.06 -23.32
CA PRO A 12 -29.50 -39.99 -24.79
C PRO A 12 -30.17 -38.79 -25.44
N HIS A 13 -31.30 -38.28 -24.93
CA HIS A 13 -31.99 -37.12 -25.51
C HIS A 13 -31.26 -35.83 -25.19
N PHE A 14 -30.61 -35.75 -24.04
CA PHE A 14 -29.79 -34.59 -23.65
C PHE A 14 -28.51 -34.48 -24.50
N ASN A 15 -27.90 -35.62 -24.84
CA ASN A 15 -26.73 -35.68 -25.70
C ASN A 15 -27.03 -35.36 -27.18
N GLN A 16 -28.25 -35.59 -27.65
CA GLN A 16 -28.67 -35.21 -29.00
C GLN A 16 -28.91 -33.70 -29.15
N LEU A 17 -29.45 -33.03 -28.15
CA LEU A 17 -29.63 -31.58 -28.09
C LEU A 17 -28.31 -30.82 -28.03
N LEU A 18 -27.26 -31.40 -27.44
CA LEU A 18 -25.94 -30.81 -27.34
C LEU A 18 -25.11 -30.89 -28.62
N LYS A 19 -25.50 -31.75 -29.59
CA LYS A 19 -24.74 -31.93 -30.85
C LYS A 19 -25.23 -31.06 -32.01
N SER A 20 -26.39 -30.41 -31.92
CA SER A 20 -27.02 -29.67 -33.01
C SER A 20 -26.89 -28.16 -32.98
N GLU A 21 -26.32 -27.58 -31.91
CA GLU A 21 -26.21 -26.13 -31.79
C GLU A 21 -24.75 -25.64 -31.85
N SER A 22 -24.55 -24.54 -32.59
CA SER A 22 -23.25 -23.88 -32.69
C SER A 22 -22.74 -23.37 -31.34
N GLN A 23 -21.43 -23.31 -31.12
CA GLN A 23 -20.82 -22.92 -29.84
C GLN A 23 -21.31 -21.57 -29.28
N THR A 24 -21.75 -20.67 -30.14
CA THR A 24 -22.26 -19.34 -29.75
C THR A 24 -23.65 -19.37 -29.12
N GLN A 25 -24.50 -20.35 -29.45
CA GLN A 25 -25.82 -20.49 -28.84
C GLN A 25 -25.80 -21.20 -27.49
N ARG A 26 -24.80 -22.08 -27.29
CA ARG A 26 -24.64 -22.83 -26.01
C ARG A 26 -24.35 -21.93 -24.81
N THR A 27 -23.58 -20.87 -25.01
CA THR A 27 -23.25 -19.92 -23.92
C THR A 27 -24.45 -19.05 -23.52
N ALA A 28 -25.36 -18.76 -24.44
CA ALA A 28 -26.57 -17.97 -24.17
C ALA A 28 -27.60 -18.79 -23.36
N LEU A 29 -27.82 -20.05 -23.73
CA LEU A 29 -28.77 -20.92 -23.04
C LEU A 29 -28.35 -21.32 -21.63
N LEU A 30 -27.06 -21.59 -21.43
CA LEU A 30 -26.51 -21.88 -20.09
C LEU A 30 -26.60 -20.67 -19.15
N ARG A 31 -26.47 -19.45 -19.71
CA ARG A 31 -26.60 -18.24 -18.92
C ARG A 31 -28.02 -17.94 -18.45
N SER A 32 -29.04 -18.31 -19.25
CA SER A 32 -30.46 -18.14 -18.91
C SER A 32 -30.98 -19.12 -17.87
N LEU A 33 -30.33 -20.29 -17.74
CA LEU A 33 -30.72 -21.32 -16.79
C LEU A 33 -30.07 -21.18 -15.41
N LEU A 34 -28.96 -20.46 -15.31
CA LEU A 34 -28.17 -20.29 -14.07
C LEU A 34 -28.35 -18.94 -13.37
N CYS A 35 -29.00 -17.97 -14.03
CA CYS A 35 -29.32 -16.71 -13.40
C CYS A 35 -30.83 -16.58 -13.25
N PRO A 36 -31.38 -16.56 -12.03
CA PRO A 36 -32.75 -16.10 -11.82
C PRO A 36 -32.80 -14.63 -12.34
N THR A 37 -33.78 -14.36 -13.16
CA THR A 37 -34.05 -13.04 -13.73
C THR A 37 -34.34 -12.01 -12.64
N ASN A 38 -33.30 -11.53 -11.97
CA ASN A 38 -33.35 -10.18 -11.46
C ASN A 38 -32.96 -9.31 -12.64
N SER A 39 -33.89 -8.49 -13.10
CA SER A 39 -33.65 -7.41 -14.03
C SER A 39 -32.60 -6.49 -13.43
N VAL A 40 -31.31 -6.84 -13.66
CA VAL A 40 -30.22 -5.93 -13.43
C VAL A 40 -30.45 -4.82 -14.44
N VAL A 41 -31.11 -3.76 -13.99
CA VAL A 41 -31.04 -2.47 -14.66
C VAL A 41 -29.55 -2.21 -14.78
N SER A 42 -29.01 -2.47 -15.96
CA SER A 42 -27.70 -2.04 -16.36
C SER A 42 -27.70 -0.53 -16.18
N ARG A 43 -27.28 -0.06 -15.00
CA ARG A 43 -26.94 1.34 -14.82
C ARG A 43 -25.70 1.54 -15.69
N ASN A 44 -25.95 2.00 -16.92
CA ASN A 44 -24.91 2.64 -17.69
C ASN A 44 -24.45 3.83 -16.85
N TYR A 45 -23.37 3.62 -16.09
CA TYR A 45 -22.58 4.74 -15.62
C TYR A 45 -21.99 5.36 -16.90
N SER A 46 -22.76 6.25 -17.52
CA SER A 46 -22.17 7.20 -18.43
C SER A 46 -21.14 7.95 -17.59
N THR A 47 -19.90 7.60 -17.77
CA THR A 47 -18.80 8.47 -17.42
C THR A 47 -19.04 9.74 -18.23
N ALA A 48 -19.77 10.70 -17.62
CA ALA A 48 -19.74 12.06 -18.10
C ALA A 48 -18.26 12.36 -18.32
N SER A 49 -17.91 12.76 -19.54
CA SER A 49 -16.56 13.15 -19.90
C SER A 49 -16.19 14.34 -19.02
N THR A 50 -15.65 14.02 -17.86
CA THR A 50 -14.97 15.00 -17.05
C THR A 50 -13.81 15.51 -17.88
N LYS A 51 -13.78 16.82 -18.09
CA LYS A 51 -12.68 17.62 -18.60
C LYS A 51 -11.36 16.89 -18.32
N ASN A 52 -10.43 16.94 -19.27
CA ASN A 52 -9.04 16.48 -19.14
C ASN A 52 -8.42 17.05 -17.86
N GLU A 53 -8.76 16.47 -16.72
CA GLU A 53 -8.00 16.65 -15.51
C GLU A 53 -6.74 15.82 -15.73
N GLU A 54 -5.62 16.47 -15.80
CA GLU A 54 -4.31 15.83 -15.80
C GLU A 54 -4.33 14.77 -14.71
N LYS A 55 -4.31 13.50 -15.11
CA LYS A 55 -4.30 12.39 -14.16
C LYS A 55 -2.97 12.45 -13.41
N VAL A 56 -2.97 13.12 -12.27
CA VAL A 56 -1.81 13.16 -11.37
C VAL A 56 -1.45 11.71 -11.06
N LYS A 57 -0.30 11.26 -11.54
CA LYS A 57 0.20 9.92 -11.25
C LYS A 57 0.81 9.92 -9.86
N VAL A 58 0.41 8.95 -9.06
CA VAL A 58 1.04 8.71 -7.75
C VAL A 58 2.46 8.21 -8.00
N PRO A 59 3.49 8.82 -7.40
CA PRO A 59 4.90 8.48 -7.68
C PRO A 59 5.27 7.08 -7.20
N LEU A 60 4.59 6.56 -6.18
CA LEU A 60 4.82 5.25 -5.60
C LEU A 60 3.50 4.49 -5.45
N ALA A 61 3.43 3.26 -5.95
CA ALA A 61 2.26 2.41 -5.75
C ALA A 61 2.25 1.86 -4.32
N LEU A 62 1.34 2.36 -3.49
CA LEU A 62 1.15 1.89 -2.12
C LEU A 62 -0.02 0.93 -2.04
N PHE A 63 0.18 -0.19 -1.35
CA PHE A 63 -0.83 -1.22 -1.16
C PHE A 63 -1.39 -1.22 0.26
N GLY A 64 -2.61 -1.77 0.42
CA GLY A 64 -3.31 -1.88 1.70
C GLY A 64 -4.17 -0.66 2.03
N GLY A 65 -4.96 -0.79 3.10
CA GLY A 65 -5.92 0.24 3.49
C GLY A 65 -5.28 1.59 3.78
N SER A 66 -4.20 1.61 4.57
CA SER A 66 -3.46 2.85 4.88
C SER A 66 -2.81 3.48 3.64
N GLY A 67 -2.32 2.65 2.70
CA GLY A 67 -1.76 3.12 1.44
C GLY A 67 -2.79 3.81 0.56
N ASN A 68 -3.99 3.25 0.44
CA ASN A 68 -5.06 3.84 -0.36
C ASN A 68 -5.51 5.19 0.18
N TYR A 69 -5.65 5.32 1.52
CA TYR A 69 -5.98 6.61 2.15
C TYR A 69 -4.86 7.63 1.97
N ALA A 70 -3.60 7.22 2.11
CA ALA A 70 -2.46 8.10 1.88
C ALA A 70 -2.39 8.59 0.42
N SER A 71 -2.63 7.69 -0.55
CA SER A 71 -2.68 8.05 -1.97
C SER A 71 -3.83 8.99 -2.30
N ALA A 72 -5.01 8.80 -1.70
CA ALA A 72 -6.15 9.69 -1.86
C ALA A 72 -5.86 11.09 -1.29
N LEU A 73 -5.28 11.16 -0.09
CA LEU A 73 -4.87 12.43 0.52
C LEU A 73 -3.81 13.14 -0.33
N TYR A 74 -2.82 12.41 -0.84
CA TYR A 74 -1.79 12.94 -1.72
C TYR A 74 -2.40 13.56 -2.99
N LEU A 75 -3.31 12.84 -3.66
CA LEU A 75 -4.00 13.35 -4.85
C LEU A 75 -4.82 14.61 -4.56
N ALA A 76 -5.51 14.65 -3.42
CA ALA A 76 -6.26 15.83 -2.98
C ALA A 76 -5.32 17.02 -2.69
N ALA A 77 -4.21 16.77 -1.99
CA ALA A 77 -3.22 17.80 -1.64
C ALA A 77 -2.51 18.38 -2.88
N VAL A 78 -2.17 17.54 -3.87
CA VAL A 78 -1.56 17.98 -5.13
C VAL A 78 -2.56 18.79 -5.97
N LYS A 79 -3.82 18.35 -6.06
CA LYS A 79 -4.87 19.13 -6.77
C LYS A 79 -5.10 20.51 -6.14
N ALA A 80 -4.99 20.61 -4.83
CA ALA A 80 -5.14 21.87 -4.09
C ALA A 80 -3.84 22.70 -4.02
N ASN A 81 -2.70 22.17 -4.49
CA ASN A 81 -1.36 22.77 -4.36
C ASN A 81 -0.98 23.14 -2.92
N VAL A 82 -1.38 22.34 -1.94
CA VAL A 82 -1.14 22.57 -0.50
C VAL A 82 -0.39 21.41 0.17
N LEU A 83 0.43 20.70 -0.60
CA LEU A 83 1.10 19.47 -0.16
C LEU A 83 1.94 19.67 1.10
N ASP A 84 2.76 20.74 1.16
CA ASP A 84 3.64 21.02 2.29
C ASP A 84 2.85 21.39 3.56
N LYS A 85 1.72 22.10 3.40
CA LYS A 85 0.83 22.41 4.54
C LYS A 85 0.16 21.17 5.09
N VAL A 86 -0.35 20.31 4.21
CA VAL A 86 -0.97 19.05 4.59
C VAL A 86 0.03 18.14 5.30
N GLU A 87 1.29 18.12 4.87
CA GLU A 87 2.37 17.37 5.53
C GLU A 87 2.61 17.86 6.96
N THR A 88 2.77 19.16 7.16
CA THR A 88 2.99 19.74 8.50
C THR A 88 1.80 19.53 9.43
N GLU A 89 0.59 19.80 8.97
CA GLU A 89 -0.64 19.61 9.75
C GLU A 89 -0.85 18.13 10.14
N LEU A 90 -0.51 17.20 9.24
CA LEU A 90 -0.61 15.77 9.52
C LEU A 90 0.43 15.31 10.56
N LEU A 91 1.65 15.83 10.50
CA LEU A 91 2.69 15.57 11.50
C LEU A 91 2.30 16.14 12.88
N ASP A 92 1.77 17.35 12.90
CA ASP A 92 1.29 17.99 14.14
C ASP A 92 0.15 17.17 14.78
N LEU A 93 -0.75 16.63 13.97
CA LEU A 93 -1.83 15.78 14.43
C LEU A 93 -1.31 14.46 15.01
N VAL A 94 -0.32 13.82 14.38
CA VAL A 94 0.33 12.62 14.90
C VAL A 94 1.06 12.93 16.21
N ALA A 95 1.78 14.04 16.28
CA ALA A 95 2.45 14.48 17.52
C ALA A 95 1.43 14.76 18.65
N ALA A 96 0.30 15.37 18.34
CA ALA A 96 -0.79 15.57 19.29
C ALA A 96 -1.41 14.25 19.77
N SER A 97 -1.54 13.26 18.86
CA SER A 97 -2.01 11.91 19.21
C SER A 97 -1.07 11.21 20.19
N GLN A 98 0.23 11.42 20.04
CA GLN A 98 1.22 10.82 20.95
C GLN A 98 1.30 11.54 22.30
N ARG A 99 1.07 12.86 22.32
CA ARG A 99 1.11 13.66 23.57
C ARG A 99 -0.11 13.46 24.44
N SER A 100 -1.31 13.30 23.86
CA SER A 100 -2.55 13.17 24.60
C SER A 100 -3.08 11.73 24.62
N ALA A 101 -3.03 11.09 25.80
CA ALA A 101 -3.56 9.75 26.00
C ALA A 101 -5.07 9.65 25.70
N THR A 102 -5.83 10.68 26.05
CA THR A 102 -7.27 10.77 25.79
C THR A 102 -7.59 10.77 24.30
N PHE A 103 -6.84 11.52 23.50
CA PHE A 103 -7.00 11.53 22.05
C PHE A 103 -6.58 10.19 21.41
N SER A 104 -5.50 9.58 21.89
CA SER A 104 -5.06 8.26 21.45
C SER A 104 -6.10 7.16 21.78
N GLN A 105 -6.74 7.20 22.94
CA GLN A 105 -7.83 6.30 23.29
C GLN A 105 -9.06 6.53 22.40
N PHE A 106 -9.45 7.79 22.20
CA PHE A 106 -10.57 8.14 21.32
C PHE A 106 -10.37 7.64 19.88
N THR A 107 -9.17 7.75 19.31
CA THR A 107 -8.89 7.27 17.95
C THR A 107 -8.95 5.75 17.83
N ARG A 108 -8.65 5.02 18.90
CA ARG A 108 -8.67 3.56 18.96
C ARG A 108 -10.03 2.96 19.30
N ASP A 109 -10.88 3.75 19.98
CA ASP A 109 -12.16 3.27 20.44
C ASP A 109 -13.17 3.18 19.29
N LEU A 110 -13.60 1.96 18.99
CA LEU A 110 -14.60 1.67 17.97
C LEU A 110 -16.04 1.67 18.52
N SER A 111 -16.21 1.74 19.85
CA SER A 111 -17.53 1.74 20.49
C SER A 111 -18.26 3.06 20.30
N VAL A 112 -17.52 4.14 19.98
CA VAL A 112 -18.12 5.47 19.74
C VAL A 112 -18.86 5.46 18.40
N PRO A 113 -20.13 5.92 18.34
CA PRO A 113 -20.88 6.06 17.10
C PRO A 113 -20.19 6.97 16.08
N ALA A 114 -20.37 6.70 14.79
CA ALA A 114 -19.74 7.47 13.70
C ALA A 114 -20.08 8.96 13.77
N ASP A 115 -21.36 9.30 14.05
CA ASP A 115 -21.81 10.70 14.15
C ASP A 115 -21.10 11.47 15.26
N THR A 116 -20.89 10.82 16.41
CA THR A 116 -20.17 11.44 17.54
C THR A 116 -18.70 11.63 17.21
N ARG A 117 -18.08 10.65 16.51
CA ARG A 117 -16.69 10.77 16.04
C ARG A 117 -16.51 11.91 15.05
N VAL A 118 -17.42 12.06 14.09
CA VAL A 118 -17.40 13.15 13.11
C VAL A 118 -17.55 14.51 13.78
N LYS A 119 -18.47 14.65 14.76
CA LYS A 119 -18.64 15.90 15.51
C LYS A 119 -17.35 16.26 16.26
N ALA A 120 -16.79 15.32 17.02
CA ALA A 120 -15.55 15.54 17.75
C ALA A 120 -14.37 15.94 16.83
N ILE A 121 -14.24 15.30 15.67
CA ILE A 121 -13.21 15.64 14.69
C ILE A 121 -13.44 17.03 14.08
N ASN A 122 -14.67 17.42 13.83
CA ASN A 122 -14.98 18.78 13.36
C ASN A 122 -14.60 19.84 14.39
N ASP A 123 -14.89 19.60 15.67
CA ASP A 123 -14.55 20.52 16.77
C ASP A 123 -13.02 20.63 16.92
N ILE A 124 -12.30 19.50 16.88
CA ILE A 124 -10.83 19.48 16.91
C ILE A 124 -10.24 20.20 15.69
N SER A 125 -10.77 19.95 14.49
CA SER A 125 -10.31 20.60 13.27
C SER A 125 -10.54 22.11 13.27
N ALA A 126 -11.63 22.56 13.86
CA ALA A 126 -11.92 23.98 14.03
C ALA A 126 -10.99 24.63 15.05
N ALA A 127 -10.71 23.95 16.17
CA ALA A 127 -9.78 24.45 17.21
C ALA A 127 -8.34 24.51 16.69
N ALA A 128 -7.89 23.53 15.92
CA ALA A 128 -6.55 23.46 15.37
C ALA A 128 -6.37 24.28 14.08
N LYS A 129 -7.44 24.80 13.49
CA LYS A 129 -7.45 25.55 12.22
C LYS A 129 -6.80 24.80 11.06
N PHE A 130 -7.09 23.49 10.94
CA PHE A 130 -6.60 22.67 9.86
C PHE A 130 -7.15 23.11 8.48
N SER A 131 -6.39 22.81 7.44
CA SER A 131 -6.82 23.02 6.07
C SER A 131 -8.09 22.21 5.74
N GLU A 132 -8.88 22.68 4.78
CA GLU A 132 -10.11 22.00 4.36
C GLU A 132 -9.84 20.58 3.86
N VAL A 133 -8.70 20.36 3.22
CA VAL A 133 -8.28 19.03 2.73
C VAL A 133 -8.11 18.05 3.89
N ILE A 134 -7.40 18.45 4.95
CA ILE A 134 -7.21 17.60 6.14
C ILE A 134 -8.53 17.42 6.90
N LYS A 135 -9.32 18.47 7.04
CA LYS A 135 -10.63 18.37 7.71
C LYS A 135 -11.52 17.32 7.02
N ASN A 136 -11.67 17.41 5.70
CA ASN A 136 -12.48 16.45 4.94
C ASN A 136 -11.89 15.04 5.02
N PHE A 137 -10.59 14.92 4.97
CA PHE A 137 -9.90 13.63 5.12
C PHE A 137 -10.16 12.99 6.48
N LEU A 138 -10.05 13.75 7.56
CA LEU A 138 -10.33 13.27 8.93
C LEU A 138 -11.79 12.87 9.13
N VAL A 139 -12.72 13.60 8.53
CA VAL A 139 -14.15 13.23 8.54
C VAL A 139 -14.36 11.88 7.87
N VAL A 140 -13.78 11.65 6.70
CA VAL A 140 -13.84 10.36 6.01
C VAL A 140 -13.24 9.22 6.83
N LEU A 141 -12.12 9.48 7.53
CA LEU A 141 -11.53 8.49 8.43
C LEU A 141 -12.41 8.20 9.65
N ALA A 142 -13.10 9.24 10.19
CA ALA A 142 -14.00 9.10 11.32
C ALA A 142 -15.24 8.28 10.97
N GLU A 143 -15.86 8.54 9.81
CA GLU A 143 -17.00 7.78 9.28
C GLU A 143 -16.66 6.32 9.09
N ASN A 144 -15.50 6.04 8.49
CA ASN A 144 -15.05 4.68 8.21
C ASN A 144 -14.43 3.95 9.43
N GLY A 145 -14.31 4.60 10.60
CA GLY A 145 -13.67 4.02 11.78
C GLY A 145 -12.18 3.71 11.61
N ARG A 146 -11.49 4.47 10.75
CA ARG A 146 -10.09 4.26 10.41
C ARG A 146 -9.12 5.22 11.10
N LEU A 147 -9.59 6.04 12.03
CA LEU A 147 -8.77 6.99 12.80
C LEU A 147 -7.59 6.32 13.52
N ARG A 148 -7.76 5.07 13.97
CA ARG A 148 -6.70 4.28 14.62
C ARG A 148 -5.46 4.05 13.75
N TYR A 149 -5.58 4.17 12.43
CA TYR A 149 -4.48 3.95 11.49
C TYR A 149 -3.79 5.24 11.05
N ILE A 150 -4.09 6.37 11.70
CA ILE A 150 -3.59 7.68 11.29
C ILE A 150 -2.06 7.74 11.27
N ASP A 151 -1.38 7.08 12.24
CA ASP A 151 0.08 7.00 12.28
C ASP A 151 0.66 6.25 11.07
N SER A 152 0.01 5.14 10.68
CA SER A 152 0.42 4.36 9.51
C SER A 152 0.15 5.11 8.20
N ILE A 153 -0.97 5.84 8.14
CA ILE A 153 -1.34 6.65 6.97
C ILE A 153 -0.35 7.82 6.82
N ALA A 154 0.01 8.48 7.93
CA ALA A 154 0.98 9.56 7.93
C ALA A 154 2.36 9.11 7.45
N LYS A 155 2.85 7.96 7.91
CA LYS A 155 4.12 7.37 7.42
C LYS A 155 4.08 7.14 5.90
N ARG A 156 3.00 6.54 5.40
CA ARG A 156 2.83 6.31 3.95
C ARG A 156 2.69 7.60 3.15
N PHE A 157 2.04 8.60 3.72
CA PHE A 157 1.94 9.91 3.10
C PHE A 157 3.31 10.59 2.98
N LEU A 158 4.15 10.51 4.03
CA LEU A 158 5.53 11.01 4.00
C LEU A 158 6.38 10.30 2.94
N GLU A 159 6.22 8.99 2.77
CA GLU A 159 6.88 8.25 1.69
C GLU A 159 6.50 8.80 0.30
N LEU A 160 5.21 9.14 0.10
CA LEU A 160 4.74 9.74 -1.15
C LEU A 160 5.27 11.16 -1.36
N THR A 161 5.30 11.99 -0.32
CA THR A 161 5.82 13.36 -0.44
C THR A 161 7.32 13.38 -0.69
N MET A 162 8.08 12.50 -0.05
CA MET A 162 9.51 12.31 -0.34
C MET A 162 9.72 11.85 -1.79
N ALA A 163 8.96 10.88 -2.25
CA ALA A 163 9.03 10.40 -3.63
C ALA A 163 8.66 11.52 -4.64
N HIS A 164 7.69 12.37 -4.30
CA HIS A 164 7.33 13.54 -5.12
C HIS A 164 8.46 14.56 -5.23
N ARG A 165 9.16 14.83 -4.13
CA ARG A 165 10.35 15.70 -4.11
C ARG A 165 11.59 15.06 -4.75
N GLY A 166 11.49 13.80 -5.17
CA GLY A 166 12.64 13.04 -5.68
C GLY A 166 13.61 12.64 -4.57
N GLU A 167 13.20 12.65 -3.32
CA GLU A 167 14.00 12.18 -2.21
C GLU A 167 13.77 10.67 -2.01
N VAL A 168 14.85 9.92 -1.83
CA VAL A 168 14.80 8.50 -1.54
C VAL A 168 15.36 8.27 -0.13
N LYS A 169 14.53 7.66 0.73
CA LYS A 169 14.98 7.26 2.06
C LYS A 169 15.82 6.00 1.94
N ALA A 170 17.06 6.06 2.42
CA ALA A 170 17.94 4.91 2.56
C ALA A 170 18.19 4.63 4.05
N ILE A 171 17.88 3.43 4.49
CA ILE A 171 18.14 2.98 5.86
C ILE A 171 19.43 2.16 5.82
N VAL A 172 20.43 2.62 6.55
CA VAL A 172 21.71 1.94 6.67
C VAL A 172 21.80 1.29 8.04
N THR A 173 21.81 -0.04 8.06
CA THR A 173 21.96 -0.81 9.29
C THR A 173 23.43 -1.21 9.46
N THR A 174 24.02 -0.82 10.58
CA THR A 174 25.41 -1.10 10.94
C THR A 174 25.53 -1.60 12.38
N VAL A 175 26.65 -2.21 12.72
CA VAL A 175 26.93 -2.65 14.12
C VAL A 175 27.39 -1.48 14.98
N ILE A 176 28.17 -0.58 14.40
CA ILE A 176 28.76 0.58 15.07
C ILE A 176 28.28 1.83 14.32
N PRO A 177 28.05 2.96 14.99
CA PRO A 177 27.72 4.20 14.30
C PRO A 177 28.82 4.56 13.30
N LEU A 178 28.42 4.90 12.07
CA LEU A 178 29.34 5.30 11.01
C LEU A 178 29.96 6.67 11.34
N PRO A 179 31.27 6.83 11.12
CA PRO A 179 31.89 8.15 11.17
C PRO A 179 31.34 9.04 10.03
N PRO A 180 31.35 10.37 10.20
CA PRO A 180 30.73 11.29 9.25
C PRO A 180 31.40 11.31 7.87
N GLU A 181 32.64 10.84 7.77
CA GLU A 181 33.36 10.71 6.49
C GLU A 181 32.83 9.55 5.67
N GLU A 182 32.66 8.38 6.28
CA GLU A 182 32.10 7.19 5.64
C GLU A 182 30.62 7.38 5.27
N GLU A 183 29.87 8.16 6.07
CA GLU A 183 28.49 8.50 5.75
C GLU A 183 28.41 9.32 4.44
N LYS A 184 29.33 10.25 4.21
CA LYS A 184 29.39 11.05 2.99
C LYS A 184 29.72 10.20 1.78
N GLU A 185 30.76 9.37 1.86
CA GLU A 185 31.14 8.45 0.78
C GLU A 185 30.01 7.49 0.42
N LEU A 186 29.34 6.96 1.43
CA LEU A 186 28.19 6.08 1.24
C LEU A 186 27.03 6.81 0.54
N LYS A 187 26.78 8.07 0.94
CA LYS A 187 25.75 8.91 0.33
C LYS A 187 26.05 9.20 -1.13
N GLU A 188 27.29 9.51 -1.47
CA GLU A 188 27.73 9.74 -2.85
C GLU A 188 27.60 8.49 -3.68
N THR A 189 28.05 7.34 -3.17
CA THR A 189 27.93 6.04 -3.86
C THR A 189 26.48 5.65 -4.09
N LEU A 190 25.60 5.86 -3.08
CA LEU A 190 24.18 5.60 -3.24
C LEU A 190 23.51 6.56 -4.22
N GLN A 191 23.95 7.80 -4.27
CA GLN A 191 23.44 8.78 -5.21
C GLN A 191 23.80 8.41 -6.66
N ASP A 192 24.99 7.88 -6.89
CA ASP A 192 25.42 7.36 -8.20
C ASP A 192 24.62 6.12 -8.63
N ILE A 193 24.31 5.20 -7.69
CA ILE A 193 23.52 4.01 -7.96
C ILE A 193 22.04 4.32 -8.26
N ILE A 194 21.47 5.32 -7.56
CA ILE A 194 20.06 5.70 -7.70
C ILE A 194 19.83 6.56 -8.94
N GLY A 195 20.88 7.20 -9.42
CA GLY A 195 20.89 8.04 -10.62
C GLY A 195 20.77 9.53 -10.32
N GLN A 196 21.27 10.34 -11.25
CA GLN A 196 21.29 11.78 -11.17
C GLN A 196 19.87 12.36 -11.07
N GLY A 197 19.63 13.18 -10.05
CA GLY A 197 18.36 13.89 -9.84
C GLY A 197 17.56 13.46 -8.61
N LYS A 198 17.95 12.40 -7.91
CA LYS A 198 17.31 12.01 -6.65
C LYS A 198 18.23 12.30 -5.48
N LYS A 199 17.69 12.91 -4.43
CA LYS A 199 18.43 13.15 -3.19
C LYS A 199 18.26 11.97 -2.25
N VAL A 200 19.37 11.48 -1.70
CA VAL A 200 19.36 10.38 -0.73
C VAL A 200 19.32 10.94 0.68
N LYS A 201 18.32 10.54 1.46
CA LYS A 201 18.24 10.81 2.90
C LYS A 201 18.65 9.55 3.65
N LEU A 202 19.82 9.57 4.29
CA LEU A 202 20.31 8.45 5.08
C LEU A 202 19.68 8.46 6.47
N GLU A 203 19.17 7.32 6.89
CA GLU A 203 18.84 7.02 8.30
C GLU A 203 19.73 5.89 8.78
N GLN A 204 20.41 6.11 9.88
CA GLN A 204 21.28 5.12 10.50
C GLN A 204 20.50 4.29 11.51
N LYS A 205 20.61 2.96 11.39
CA LYS A 205 20.07 2.00 12.35
C LYS A 205 21.21 1.14 12.88
N ILE A 206 21.32 1.03 14.20
CA ILE A 206 22.33 0.20 14.83
C ILE A 206 21.70 -1.15 15.17
N ASP A 207 22.26 -2.23 14.63
CA ASP A 207 21.83 -3.60 14.90
C ASP A 207 23.06 -4.52 15.05
N PRO A 208 23.40 -4.94 16.28
CA PRO A 208 24.55 -5.82 16.53
C PRO A 208 24.35 -7.24 15.97
N SER A 209 23.15 -7.62 15.57
CA SER A 209 22.85 -8.98 15.08
C SER A 209 23.48 -9.34 13.73
N ILE A 210 23.94 -8.33 12.97
CA ILE A 210 24.59 -8.53 11.66
C ILE A 210 26.06 -8.95 11.76
N LEU A 211 26.65 -8.93 12.97
CA LEU A 211 28.03 -9.26 13.30
C LEU A 211 29.10 -8.33 12.70
N GLY A 212 28.78 -7.54 11.71
CA GLY A 212 29.65 -6.61 11.00
C GLY A 212 29.27 -6.39 9.56
N GLY A 213 29.91 -5.43 8.90
CA GLY A 213 29.52 -4.95 7.58
C GLY A 213 28.34 -3.99 7.66
N LEU A 214 27.62 -3.84 6.55
CA LEU A 214 26.47 -2.94 6.45
C LEU A 214 25.34 -3.58 5.64
N VAL A 215 24.10 -3.21 5.97
CA VAL A 215 22.92 -3.54 5.20
C VAL A 215 22.26 -2.21 4.81
N VAL A 216 22.06 -2.00 3.51
CA VAL A 216 21.43 -0.80 2.97
C VAL A 216 20.08 -1.15 2.39
N GLU A 217 19.03 -0.56 2.93
CA GLU A 217 17.66 -0.68 2.44
C GLU A 217 17.27 0.64 1.79
N PHE A 218 16.92 0.63 0.51
CA PHE A 218 16.38 1.80 -0.15
C PHE A 218 15.18 1.43 -1.05
N GLY A 219 14.03 2.01 -0.70
CA GLY A 219 12.77 1.66 -1.34
C GLY A 219 12.45 0.17 -1.20
N GLU A 220 12.37 -0.54 -2.32
CA GLU A 220 12.10 -1.99 -2.36
C GLU A 220 13.38 -2.85 -2.47
N LYS A 221 14.54 -2.22 -2.54
CA LYS A 221 15.82 -2.90 -2.73
C LYS A 221 16.60 -2.97 -1.43
N VAL A 222 17.15 -4.15 -1.16
CA VAL A 222 18.01 -4.40 0.01
C VAL A 222 19.36 -4.89 -0.48
N PHE A 223 20.42 -4.22 -0.07
CA PHE A 223 21.80 -4.63 -0.30
C PHE A 223 22.39 -5.10 1.03
N ASP A 224 22.49 -6.40 1.17
CA ASP A 224 23.04 -7.03 2.38
C ASP A 224 24.51 -7.39 2.15
N MET A 225 25.40 -6.63 2.77
CA MET A 225 26.86 -6.87 2.80
C MET A 225 27.32 -7.29 4.20
N SER A 226 26.42 -7.87 5.02
CA SER A 226 26.74 -8.31 6.36
C SER A 226 27.68 -9.53 6.36
N ILE A 227 28.55 -9.59 7.35
CA ILE A 227 29.44 -10.74 7.59
C ILE A 227 28.61 -12.00 7.84
N LYS A 228 27.47 -11.87 8.52
CA LYS A 228 26.55 -12.98 8.80
C LYS A 228 26.03 -13.64 7.51
N THR A 229 25.64 -12.86 6.52
CA THR A 229 25.17 -13.39 5.23
C THR A 229 26.29 -14.00 4.42
N ARG A 230 27.48 -13.37 4.43
CA ARG A 230 28.68 -13.94 3.79
C ARG A 230 29.10 -15.28 4.41
N ALA A 231 29.07 -15.38 5.74
CA ALA A 231 29.37 -16.62 6.44
C ALA A 231 28.38 -17.74 6.07
N ARG A 232 27.09 -17.44 6.00
CA ARG A 232 26.06 -18.40 5.58
C ARG A 232 26.23 -18.83 4.12
N GLN A 233 26.59 -17.91 3.25
CA GLN A 233 26.86 -18.24 1.84
C GLN A 233 28.07 -19.18 1.71
N MET A 234 29.13 -18.89 2.45
CA MET A 234 30.34 -19.75 2.50
C MET A 234 30.00 -21.14 3.07
N GLU A 235 29.22 -21.20 4.15
CA GLU A 235 28.78 -22.48 4.72
C GLU A 235 27.96 -23.30 3.73
N ARG A 236 27.07 -22.65 2.98
CA ARG A 236 26.29 -23.32 1.93
C ARG A 236 27.19 -23.85 0.82
N PHE A 237 28.11 -23.02 0.35
CA PHE A 237 29.08 -23.41 -0.68
C PHE A 237 29.94 -24.60 -0.24
N LEU A 238 30.37 -24.66 1.02
CA LEU A 238 31.15 -25.78 1.55
C LEU A 238 30.32 -27.06 1.75
N ARG A 239 29.00 -26.93 1.95
CA ARG A 239 28.09 -28.08 2.07
C ARG A 239 27.64 -28.64 0.72
N GLU A 240 27.70 -27.86 -0.35
CA GLU A 240 27.40 -28.36 -1.69
C GLU A 240 28.55 -29.30 -2.09
N PRO A 241 28.25 -30.59 -2.43
CA PRO A 241 29.28 -31.51 -2.90
C PRO A 241 29.84 -30.94 -4.22
N ALA A 242 31.11 -30.66 -4.23
CA ALA A 242 31.80 -30.29 -5.48
C ALA A 242 31.61 -31.45 -6.47
N ASN A 243 30.75 -31.28 -7.47
CA ASN A 243 30.65 -32.20 -8.59
C ASN A 243 31.96 -32.11 -9.39
N LEU A 244 32.92 -32.98 -9.06
CA LEU A 244 34.20 -33.13 -9.76
C LEU A 244 34.05 -33.78 -11.14
N ASP A 245 32.84 -34.17 -11.57
CA ASP A 245 32.58 -34.84 -12.85
C ASP A 245 32.49 -33.89 -14.04
N SER A 246 32.83 -32.60 -13.90
CA SER A 246 32.81 -31.62 -15.00
C SER A 246 34.18 -31.02 -15.34
N LEU A 247 35.27 -31.72 -15.03
CA LEU A 247 36.64 -31.41 -15.50
C LEU A 247 37.05 -32.32 -16.63
#